data_6d2fee5c76b8482b73f4cded23866574
#
_entry.id   6d2fee5c76b8482b73f4cded23866574
#
_cell.length_a   1.000
_cell.length_b   1.000
_cell.length_c   1.000
_cell.angle_alpha   90.00
_cell.angle_beta   90.00
_cell.angle_gamma   90.00
#
_symmetry.space_group_name_H-M   'P 1'
#
loop_
_entity.id
_entity.type
_entity.pdbx_description
1 polymer ?
#
loop_
_entity_poly.entity_id
_entity_poly.type
_entity_poly.pdbx_seq_one_letter_code
_entity_poly.pdbx_strand_id
1 'polypeptide(L)'
;MNKFYNELKQLYKKFEKFNEEKVPLCAAETYISDFVRQGLSSDFEGKYIQGYKNRIIEKDNIGSNYIYELLSLTEKICNDLYHAKYVDSRTLSGMNCMAILIMAIVDKSSTVLITTKECGGHPSLANILDNLGIRYLPIPYDFEKFEINYSELNKILLEQNISFVIFCQSDIISQPDFSKINLPFSTGLIYDASQTLGLIAANLLDNPLCHFNNSLLIGGTHKTLPGPTCGIIMTNNDDYIKKIDFIISPTLLRNIQPNNIAALCLALIEQAEVGVKYQKAIVTNANILGHKLTSYGIDVVKLNNELFTKTHQLFVCFDEHTTNLIYERAIKYNITLNKRISKLYTGIELITFSSGLKLIILLICLPSSFHFTSGISYTGKYK
;
A
#
# COMPACT_ATOMS: atom_id res chain seq x y z
N MET A 1 11.55 9.95 -39.41
CA MET A 1 11.28 9.57 -38.00
C MET A 1 10.54 8.23 -37.99
N ASN A 2 10.89 7.29 -37.12
CA ASN A 2 10.30 5.96 -37.08
C ASN A 2 8.78 6.02 -36.84
N LYS A 3 7.98 5.23 -37.57
CA LYS A 3 6.52 5.12 -37.42
C LYS A 3 6.08 4.92 -35.95
N PHE A 4 6.75 4.02 -35.24
CA PHE A 4 6.49 3.74 -33.83
C PHE A 4 6.73 4.92 -32.90
N TYR A 5 7.71 5.75 -33.18
CA TYR A 5 7.92 6.98 -32.40
C TYR A 5 6.74 7.97 -32.54
N ASN A 6 6.18 8.10 -33.73
CA ASN A 6 5.02 8.95 -33.95
C ASN A 6 3.75 8.39 -33.24
N GLU A 7 3.56 7.08 -33.28
CA GLU A 7 2.48 6.40 -32.55
C GLU A 7 2.61 6.62 -31.04
N LEU A 8 3.83 6.43 -30.47
CA LEU A 8 4.09 6.68 -29.04
C LEU A 8 3.85 8.14 -28.65
N LYS A 9 4.28 9.09 -29.46
CA LYS A 9 4.08 10.51 -29.23
C LYS A 9 2.58 10.89 -29.23
N GLN A 10 1.80 10.29 -30.14
CA GLN A 10 0.34 10.46 -30.13
C GLN A 10 -0.31 9.86 -28.90
N LEU A 11 0.16 8.69 -28.43
CA LEU A 11 -0.33 8.06 -27.21
C LEU A 11 -0.06 8.95 -25.99
N TYR A 12 1.14 9.51 -25.85
CA TYR A 12 1.47 10.44 -24.78
C TYR A 12 0.52 11.63 -24.76
N LYS A 13 0.33 12.29 -25.90
CA LYS A 13 -0.61 13.43 -25.99
C LYS A 13 -2.04 13.07 -25.59
N LYS A 14 -2.52 11.90 -26.00
CA LYS A 14 -3.86 11.42 -25.62
C LYS A 14 -3.95 11.18 -24.12
N PHE A 15 -2.92 10.57 -23.52
CA PHE A 15 -2.89 10.27 -22.08
C PHE A 15 -2.73 11.54 -21.24
N GLU A 16 -1.90 12.49 -21.65
CA GLU A 16 -1.76 13.80 -21.03
C GLU A 16 -3.10 14.53 -21.00
N LYS A 17 -3.77 14.64 -22.15
CA LYS A 17 -5.12 15.22 -22.23
C LYS A 17 -6.12 14.53 -21.31
N PHE A 18 -6.15 13.19 -21.29
CA PHE A 18 -6.99 12.43 -20.37
C PHE A 18 -6.68 12.76 -18.90
N ASN A 19 -5.40 12.84 -18.52
CA ASN A 19 -5.00 13.16 -17.16
C ASN A 19 -5.36 14.59 -16.73
N GLU A 20 -5.38 15.55 -17.66
CA GLU A 20 -5.82 16.94 -17.40
C GLU A 20 -7.34 17.02 -17.18
N GLU A 21 -8.12 16.21 -17.90
CA GLU A 21 -9.58 16.27 -17.90
C GLU A 21 -10.24 15.32 -16.88
N LYS A 22 -9.51 14.31 -16.35
CA LYS A 22 -10.11 13.29 -15.49
C LYS A 22 -10.43 13.79 -14.09
N VAL A 23 -11.49 13.23 -13.50
CA VAL A 23 -11.76 13.28 -12.06
C VAL A 23 -11.14 12.04 -11.41
N PRO A 24 -10.04 12.19 -10.64
CA PRO A 24 -9.27 11.06 -10.13
C PRO A 24 -9.87 10.51 -8.84
N LEU A 25 -10.73 9.50 -8.93
CA LEU A 25 -11.32 8.81 -7.79
C LEU A 25 -10.85 7.34 -7.68
N CYS A 26 -9.82 6.93 -8.43
CA CYS A 26 -9.26 5.58 -8.36
C CYS A 26 -8.38 5.41 -7.12
N ALA A 27 -8.77 4.55 -6.18
CA ALA A 27 -8.05 4.30 -4.93
C ALA A 27 -6.66 3.65 -5.08
N ALA A 28 -6.29 3.24 -6.27
CA ALA A 28 -5.00 2.61 -6.54
C ALA A 28 -3.98 3.57 -7.17
N GLU A 29 -4.40 4.80 -7.52
CA GLU A 29 -3.55 5.80 -8.17
C GLU A 29 -3.15 6.91 -7.21
N THR A 30 -1.99 7.53 -7.46
CA THR A 30 -1.54 8.73 -6.76
C THR A 30 -0.97 9.76 -7.74
N TYR A 31 -0.89 11.00 -7.28
CA TYR A 31 -0.14 12.04 -7.97
C TYR A 31 1.25 12.18 -7.34
N ILE A 32 2.25 12.06 -8.17
CA ILE A 32 3.64 12.30 -7.78
C ILE A 32 3.97 13.77 -8.09
N SER A 33 4.48 14.51 -7.11
CA SER A 33 4.93 15.90 -7.31
C SER A 33 6.11 16.00 -8.30
N ASP A 34 6.32 17.17 -8.87
CA ASP A 34 7.49 17.39 -9.72
C ASP A 34 8.81 17.23 -8.95
N PHE A 35 8.80 17.50 -7.64
CA PHE A 35 9.93 17.25 -6.77
C PHE A 35 10.28 15.75 -6.71
N VAL A 36 9.30 14.89 -6.50
CA VAL A 36 9.50 13.43 -6.50
C VAL A 36 9.88 12.90 -7.88
N ARG A 37 9.32 13.46 -8.97
CA ARG A 37 9.63 13.06 -10.35
C ARG A 37 11.10 13.23 -10.72
N GLN A 38 11.81 14.18 -10.11
CA GLN A 38 13.25 14.40 -10.34
C GLN A 38 14.08 13.15 -10.05
N GLY A 39 13.69 12.36 -9.05
CA GLY A 39 14.34 11.09 -8.74
C GLY A 39 14.27 10.08 -9.89
N LEU A 40 13.10 9.97 -10.54
CA LEU A 40 12.86 9.01 -11.63
C LEU A 40 13.72 9.30 -12.88
N SER A 41 14.03 10.56 -13.14
CA SER A 41 14.83 11.01 -14.30
C SER A 41 16.25 11.40 -13.93
N SER A 42 16.72 11.04 -12.73
CA SER A 42 18.07 11.34 -12.26
C SER A 42 19.12 10.42 -12.90
N ASP A 43 20.40 10.80 -12.77
CA ASP A 43 21.54 10.00 -13.24
C ASP A 43 21.71 8.65 -12.50
N PHE A 44 20.87 8.36 -11.51
CA PHE A 44 20.72 7.04 -10.92
C PHE A 44 20.05 6.03 -11.87
N GLU A 45 19.33 6.50 -12.91
CA GLU A 45 18.77 5.63 -13.95
C GLU A 45 19.87 4.91 -14.73
N GLY A 46 19.62 3.65 -15.10
CA GLY A 46 20.54 2.85 -15.88
C GLY A 46 21.81 2.40 -15.15
N LYS A 47 21.87 2.54 -13.84
CA LYS A 47 23.02 2.07 -13.03
C LYS A 47 22.82 0.62 -12.61
N TYR A 48 23.95 -0.09 -12.44
CA TYR A 48 24.00 -1.45 -11.96
C TYR A 48 24.67 -1.53 -10.60
N ILE A 49 23.99 -2.18 -9.64
CA ILE A 49 24.50 -2.49 -8.32
C ILE A 49 23.97 -3.84 -7.88
N GLN A 50 24.81 -4.68 -7.30
CA GLN A 50 24.41 -6.02 -6.86
C GLN A 50 23.44 -5.99 -5.67
N GLY A 51 23.32 -4.87 -4.99
CA GLY A 51 22.31 -4.64 -3.93
C GLY A 51 22.59 -5.41 -2.64
N TYR A 52 23.81 -5.82 -2.39
CA TYR A 52 24.18 -6.43 -1.11
C TYR A 52 24.24 -5.36 -0.03
N LYS A 53 23.40 -5.46 0.97
CA LYS A 53 23.29 -4.45 2.02
C LYS A 53 24.26 -4.67 3.18
N ASN A 54 24.44 -5.91 3.60
CA ASN A 54 25.23 -6.27 4.78
C ASN A 54 26.48 -7.08 4.44
N ARG A 55 26.85 -7.17 3.17
CA ARG A 55 28.01 -7.90 2.69
C ARG A 55 28.86 -6.96 1.87
N ILE A 56 29.99 -6.56 2.40
CA ILE A 56 31.02 -5.86 1.63
C ILE A 56 31.54 -6.87 0.61
N ILE A 57 31.19 -6.66 -0.64
CA ILE A 57 31.71 -7.48 -1.73
C ILE A 57 32.81 -6.68 -2.39
N GLU A 58 34.01 -7.25 -2.42
CA GLU A 58 35.23 -6.68 -3.00
C GLU A 58 35.11 -6.33 -4.49
N LYS A 59 33.96 -6.55 -5.12
CA LYS A 59 33.73 -6.43 -6.58
C LYS A 59 32.57 -5.54 -6.98
N ASP A 60 32.15 -4.59 -6.16
CA ASP A 60 31.18 -3.61 -6.60
C ASP A 60 31.78 -2.66 -7.63
N ASN A 61 30.93 -2.14 -8.50
CA ASN A 61 31.34 -1.16 -9.52
C ASN A 61 31.81 0.14 -8.87
N ILE A 62 32.78 0.79 -9.50
CA ILE A 62 33.19 2.13 -9.11
C ILE A 62 31.98 3.07 -9.17
N GLY A 63 31.74 3.82 -8.10
CA GLY A 63 30.57 4.72 -7.97
C GLY A 63 29.36 4.07 -7.28
N SER A 64 29.37 2.76 -6.97
CA SER A 64 28.30 2.08 -6.24
C SER A 64 28.10 2.64 -4.82
N ASN A 65 29.15 3.21 -4.21
CA ASN A 65 29.09 3.87 -2.91
C ASN A 65 28.00 4.95 -2.85
N TYR A 66 27.79 5.75 -3.90
CA TYR A 66 26.72 6.76 -3.94
C TYR A 66 25.31 6.15 -3.88
N ILE A 67 25.13 4.95 -4.45
CA ILE A 67 23.87 4.25 -4.38
C ILE A 67 23.63 3.65 -2.99
N TYR A 68 24.69 3.17 -2.32
CA TYR A 68 24.60 2.74 -0.91
C TYR A 68 24.32 3.92 0.02
N GLU A 69 24.87 5.09 -0.24
CA GLU A 69 24.57 6.33 0.50
C GLU A 69 23.08 6.72 0.32
N LEU A 70 22.55 6.62 -0.91
CA LEU A 70 21.13 6.84 -1.19
C LEU A 70 20.24 5.86 -0.42
N LEU A 71 20.56 4.57 -0.42
CA LEU A 71 19.86 3.55 0.38
C LEU A 71 19.86 3.94 1.87
N SER A 72 21.03 4.24 2.41
CA SER A 72 21.19 4.63 3.82
C SER A 72 20.39 5.88 4.18
N LEU A 73 20.37 6.89 3.31
CA LEU A 73 19.57 8.09 3.51
C LEU A 73 18.07 7.78 3.51
N THR A 74 17.62 7.00 2.53
CA THR A 74 16.20 6.58 2.43
C THR A 74 15.76 5.83 3.69
N GLU A 75 16.59 4.91 4.16
CA GLU A 75 16.33 4.13 5.37
C GLU A 75 16.31 4.99 6.63
N LYS A 76 17.23 5.94 6.75
CA LYS A 76 17.25 6.87 7.88
C LYS A 76 15.96 7.68 7.97
N ILE A 77 15.44 8.18 6.85
CA ILE A 77 14.17 8.93 6.84
C ILE A 77 13.00 8.00 7.22
N CYS A 78 13.02 6.75 6.76
CA CYS A 78 12.02 5.77 7.16
C CYS A 78 12.09 5.43 8.66
N ASN A 79 13.30 5.32 9.22
CA ASN A 79 13.47 5.09 10.65
C ASN A 79 12.79 6.20 11.47
N ASP A 80 12.96 7.44 11.05
CA ASP A 80 12.35 8.59 11.72
C ASP A 80 10.82 8.60 11.57
N LEU A 81 10.30 8.30 10.36
CA LEU A 81 8.86 8.36 10.06
C LEU A 81 8.06 7.17 10.61
N TYR A 82 8.67 5.97 10.65
CA TYR A 82 7.96 4.73 10.99
C TYR A 82 8.49 4.07 12.26
N HIS A 83 9.45 4.66 12.94
CA HIS A 83 10.09 4.08 14.15
C HIS A 83 10.61 2.65 13.91
N ALA A 84 11.14 2.42 12.71
CA ALA A 84 11.65 1.13 12.29
C ALA A 84 13.16 1.05 12.54
N LYS A 85 13.65 0.00 13.20
CA LYS A 85 15.08 -0.25 13.39
C LYS A 85 15.76 -0.61 12.07
N TYR A 86 15.09 -1.42 11.27
CA TYR A 86 15.58 -1.91 9.98
C TYR A 86 14.60 -1.57 8.87
N VAL A 87 15.14 -1.07 7.77
CA VAL A 87 14.40 -0.72 6.56
C VAL A 87 15.08 -1.35 5.36
N ASP A 88 14.31 -1.84 4.41
CA ASP A 88 14.79 -2.30 3.12
C ASP A 88 13.93 -1.71 1.99
N SER A 89 14.55 -0.87 1.15
CA SER A 89 13.91 -0.15 0.05
C SER A 89 14.27 -0.73 -1.34
N ARG A 90 14.93 -1.88 -1.39
CA ARG A 90 15.38 -2.49 -2.66
C ARG A 90 14.26 -3.17 -3.44
N THR A 91 13.11 -3.41 -2.83
CA THR A 91 11.99 -4.15 -3.41
C THR A 91 11.21 -3.34 -4.44
N LEU A 92 10.59 -4.03 -5.41
CA LEU A 92 10.00 -3.41 -6.61
C LEU A 92 8.56 -2.96 -6.42
N SER A 93 7.82 -3.55 -5.48
CA SER A 93 6.41 -3.24 -5.20
C SER A 93 5.96 -3.87 -3.89
N GLY A 94 4.76 -3.53 -3.39
CA GLY A 94 4.19 -4.15 -2.18
C GLY A 94 4.04 -5.67 -2.30
N MET A 95 3.58 -6.20 -3.43
CA MET A 95 3.48 -7.65 -3.63
C MET A 95 4.83 -8.33 -3.80
N ASN A 96 5.84 -7.64 -4.31
CA ASN A 96 7.20 -8.15 -4.30
C ASN A 96 7.74 -8.24 -2.85
N CYS A 97 7.46 -7.24 -2.01
CA CYS A 97 7.75 -7.33 -0.56
C CYS A 97 7.08 -8.57 0.05
N MET A 98 5.79 -8.76 -0.17
CA MET A 98 5.04 -9.89 0.39
C MET A 98 5.63 -11.24 -0.05
N ALA A 99 5.92 -11.42 -1.34
CA ALA A 99 6.52 -12.66 -1.85
C ALA A 99 7.89 -12.94 -1.22
N ILE A 100 8.71 -11.89 -1.08
CA ILE A 100 10.02 -11.98 -0.41
C ILE A 100 9.85 -12.43 1.05
N LEU A 101 8.92 -11.81 1.80
CA LEU A 101 8.69 -12.17 3.19
C LEU A 101 8.23 -13.61 3.33
N ILE A 102 7.24 -14.03 2.54
CA ILE A 102 6.76 -15.42 2.59
C ILE A 102 7.91 -16.40 2.34
N MET A 103 8.75 -16.15 1.34
CA MET A 103 9.90 -17.01 1.02
C MET A 103 11.01 -16.96 2.08
N ALA A 104 11.18 -15.83 2.77
CA ALA A 104 12.27 -15.64 3.71
C ALA A 104 11.99 -16.20 5.10
N ILE A 105 10.75 -16.06 5.59
CA ILE A 105 10.46 -16.24 7.01
C ILE A 105 9.27 -17.15 7.31
N VAL A 106 8.44 -17.51 6.32
CA VAL A 106 7.32 -18.43 6.53
C VAL A 106 7.76 -19.85 6.20
N ASP A 107 7.69 -20.74 7.20
CA ASP A 107 7.98 -22.15 6.99
C ASP A 107 6.83 -22.81 6.21
N LYS A 108 7.17 -23.66 5.21
CA LYS A 108 6.18 -24.36 4.37
C LYS A 108 5.26 -25.30 5.17
N SER A 109 5.74 -25.82 6.28
CA SER A 109 4.96 -26.71 7.18
C SER A 109 4.03 -25.96 8.12
N SER A 110 4.13 -24.62 8.17
CA SER A 110 3.37 -23.79 9.09
C SER A 110 1.96 -23.45 8.57
N THR A 111 1.13 -22.94 9.48
CA THR A 111 -0.17 -22.35 9.15
C THR A 111 -0.14 -20.85 9.42
N VAL A 112 -0.65 -20.05 8.50
CA VAL A 112 -0.77 -18.60 8.66
C VAL A 112 -2.24 -18.16 8.68
N LEU A 113 -2.55 -17.06 9.35
CA LEU A 113 -3.85 -16.39 9.24
C LEU A 113 -3.76 -15.25 8.24
N ILE A 114 -4.72 -15.12 7.33
CA ILE A 114 -4.72 -14.07 6.31
C ILE A 114 -6.06 -13.34 6.22
N THR A 115 -6.03 -12.07 5.84
CA THR A 115 -7.21 -11.39 5.32
C THR A 115 -7.56 -11.98 3.96
N THR A 116 -8.72 -12.61 3.85
CA THR A 116 -9.21 -13.17 2.59
C THR A 116 -9.88 -12.12 1.72
N LYS A 117 -10.18 -12.46 0.47
CA LYS A 117 -10.83 -11.56 -0.48
C LYS A 117 -12.18 -11.03 0.03
N GLU A 118 -12.91 -11.85 0.80
CA GLU A 118 -14.21 -11.50 1.38
C GLU A 118 -14.08 -10.37 2.42
N CYS A 119 -12.93 -10.28 3.12
CA CYS A 119 -12.61 -9.22 4.09
C CYS A 119 -11.79 -8.07 3.46
N GLY A 120 -11.85 -7.89 2.16
CA GLY A 120 -11.05 -6.86 1.45
C GLY A 120 -9.58 -7.22 1.23
N GLY A 121 -9.18 -8.48 1.46
CA GLY A 121 -7.81 -8.95 1.26
C GLY A 121 -7.37 -8.94 -0.20
N HIS A 122 -6.08 -8.75 -0.42
CA HIS A 122 -5.50 -8.76 -1.76
C HIS A 122 -5.42 -10.21 -2.30
N PRO A 123 -6.00 -10.51 -3.46
CA PRO A 123 -6.10 -11.89 -3.96
C PRO A 123 -4.74 -12.56 -4.23
N SER A 124 -3.70 -11.77 -4.51
CA SER A 124 -2.37 -12.32 -4.77
C SER A 124 -1.73 -13.00 -3.56
N LEU A 125 -2.13 -12.64 -2.32
CA LEU A 125 -1.56 -13.30 -1.14
C LEU A 125 -1.93 -14.79 -1.11
N ALA A 126 -3.22 -15.11 -1.27
CA ALA A 126 -3.67 -16.50 -1.32
C ALA A 126 -2.96 -17.26 -2.47
N ASN A 127 -2.88 -16.65 -3.67
CA ASN A 127 -2.20 -17.26 -4.80
C ASN A 127 -0.71 -17.54 -4.53
N ILE A 128 0.00 -16.65 -3.80
CA ILE A 128 1.41 -16.88 -3.43
C ILE A 128 1.51 -18.07 -2.47
N LEU A 129 0.64 -18.13 -1.46
CA LEU A 129 0.64 -19.21 -0.47
C LEU A 129 0.30 -20.57 -1.12
N ASP A 130 -0.72 -20.61 -1.99
CA ASP A 130 -1.11 -21.80 -2.75
C ASP A 130 0.04 -22.33 -3.61
N ASN A 131 0.72 -21.44 -4.36
CA ASN A 131 1.87 -21.81 -5.20
C ASN A 131 3.07 -22.32 -4.39
N LEU A 132 3.22 -21.87 -3.16
CA LEU A 132 4.29 -22.31 -2.26
C LEU A 132 3.89 -23.52 -1.39
N GLY A 133 2.62 -23.94 -1.44
CA GLY A 133 2.08 -25.05 -0.65
C GLY A 133 1.98 -24.74 0.84
N ILE A 134 1.78 -23.47 1.20
CA ILE A 134 1.67 -23.00 2.59
C ILE A 134 0.20 -22.98 3.00
N ARG A 135 -0.13 -23.63 4.10
CA ARG A 135 -1.50 -23.65 4.64
C ARG A 135 -1.88 -22.31 5.23
N TYR A 136 -3.10 -21.85 4.94
CA TYR A 136 -3.64 -20.65 5.56
C TYR A 136 -5.09 -20.81 6.00
N LEU A 137 -5.51 -19.98 6.96
CA LEU A 137 -6.86 -19.86 7.46
C LEU A 137 -7.30 -18.39 7.37
N PRO A 138 -8.61 -18.12 7.23
CA PRO A 138 -9.11 -16.76 7.22
C PRO A 138 -8.98 -16.11 8.60
N ILE A 139 -8.63 -14.83 8.64
CA ILE A 139 -8.79 -14.00 9.83
C ILE A 139 -10.30 -13.82 10.08
N PRO A 140 -10.81 -14.08 11.30
CA PRO A 140 -12.21 -13.88 11.63
C PRO A 140 -12.62 -12.42 11.44
N TYR A 141 -13.76 -12.18 10.79
CA TYR A 141 -14.25 -10.85 10.44
C TYR A 141 -15.74 -10.69 10.80
N ASP A 142 -16.08 -9.55 11.39
CA ASP A 142 -17.45 -9.13 11.65
C ASP A 142 -17.94 -8.28 10.47
N PHE A 143 -18.76 -8.86 9.61
CA PHE A 143 -19.25 -8.22 8.40
C PHE A 143 -20.33 -7.17 8.64
N GLU A 144 -20.96 -7.17 9.81
CA GLU A 144 -21.95 -6.15 10.19
C GLU A 144 -21.25 -4.86 10.65
N LYS A 145 -20.13 -5.01 11.36
CA LYS A 145 -19.34 -3.89 11.88
C LYS A 145 -18.18 -3.48 10.99
N PHE A 146 -17.91 -4.22 9.93
CA PHE A 146 -16.74 -4.03 9.05
C PHE A 146 -15.41 -4.00 9.82
N GLU A 147 -15.28 -4.90 10.80
CA GLU A 147 -14.08 -5.01 11.63
C GLU A 147 -13.65 -6.49 11.85
N ILE A 148 -12.44 -6.66 12.36
CA ILE A 148 -11.95 -7.96 12.75
C ILE A 148 -12.69 -8.44 14.01
N ASN A 149 -13.10 -9.71 14.03
CA ASN A 149 -13.60 -10.34 15.23
C ASN A 149 -12.42 -10.75 16.15
N TYR A 150 -11.99 -9.79 16.98
CA TYR A 150 -10.83 -9.96 17.86
C TYR A 150 -11.00 -11.08 18.88
N SER A 151 -12.22 -11.35 19.35
CA SER A 151 -12.48 -12.44 20.29
C SER A 151 -12.15 -13.79 19.67
N GLU A 152 -12.64 -14.03 18.45
CA GLU A 152 -12.37 -15.27 17.74
C GLU A 152 -10.92 -15.35 17.23
N LEU A 153 -10.34 -14.23 16.78
CA LEU A 153 -8.93 -14.17 16.40
C LEU A 153 -8.02 -14.59 17.57
N ASN A 154 -8.23 -14.02 18.75
CA ASN A 154 -7.41 -14.31 19.93
C ASN A 154 -7.60 -15.76 20.41
N LYS A 155 -8.81 -16.32 20.27
CA LYS A 155 -9.07 -17.74 20.55
C LYS A 155 -8.28 -18.64 19.59
N ILE A 156 -8.31 -18.38 18.29
CA ILE A 156 -7.52 -19.15 17.31
C ILE A 156 -6.03 -19.05 17.62
N LEU A 157 -5.52 -17.87 17.96
CA LEU A 157 -4.12 -17.66 18.31
C LEU A 157 -3.69 -18.40 19.58
N LEU A 158 -4.62 -18.63 20.51
CA LEU A 158 -4.37 -19.42 21.73
C LEU A 158 -4.43 -20.93 21.47
N GLU A 159 -5.38 -21.38 20.66
CA GLU A 159 -5.70 -22.81 20.48
C GLU A 159 -4.91 -23.48 19.33
N GLN A 160 -4.41 -22.70 18.36
CA GLN A 160 -3.74 -23.21 17.17
C GLN A 160 -2.32 -22.70 17.03
N ASN A 161 -1.45 -23.52 16.45
CA ASN A 161 -0.07 -23.14 16.15
C ASN A 161 -0.02 -22.31 14.87
N ILE A 162 -0.19 -20.99 15.01
CA ILE A 162 -0.13 -20.00 13.93
C ILE A 162 1.26 -19.37 13.89
N SER A 163 1.92 -19.45 12.73
CA SER A 163 3.25 -18.85 12.58
C SER A 163 3.20 -17.36 12.29
N PHE A 164 2.21 -16.92 11.49
CA PHE A 164 2.03 -15.50 11.16
C PHE A 164 0.57 -15.12 11.05
N VAL A 165 0.25 -13.89 11.49
CA VAL A 165 -0.98 -13.17 11.14
C VAL A 165 -0.62 -12.16 10.06
N ILE A 166 -1.25 -12.25 8.88
CA ILE A 166 -0.92 -11.44 7.70
C ILE A 166 -2.14 -10.59 7.31
N PHE A 167 -2.07 -9.31 7.59
CA PHE A 167 -3.03 -8.33 7.13
C PHE A 167 -2.56 -7.76 5.79
N CYS A 168 -3.23 -8.09 4.71
CA CYS A 168 -2.93 -7.65 3.34
C CYS A 168 -4.21 -7.16 2.66
N GLN A 169 -4.75 -6.02 3.10
CA GLN A 169 -6.03 -5.50 2.63
C GLN A 169 -5.84 -4.52 1.47
N SER A 170 -6.53 -4.78 0.37
CA SER A 170 -6.69 -3.85 -0.76
C SER A 170 -7.82 -2.87 -0.52
N ASP A 171 -8.88 -3.34 0.14
CA ASP A 171 -10.10 -2.59 0.38
C ASP A 171 -10.22 -2.41 1.90
N ILE A 172 -10.04 -1.17 2.37
CA ILE A 172 -9.89 -0.87 3.80
C ILE A 172 -10.45 0.51 4.14
N ILE A 173 -11.45 0.56 5.01
CA ILE A 173 -11.99 1.80 5.58
C ILE A 173 -11.56 2.04 7.03
N SER A 174 -11.07 1.00 7.70
CA SER A 174 -10.49 1.07 9.05
C SER A 174 -9.36 0.07 9.20
N GLN A 175 -8.25 0.53 9.73
CA GLN A 175 -7.09 -0.31 10.05
C GLN A 175 -7.44 -1.30 11.16
N PRO A 176 -6.80 -2.50 11.21
CA PRO A 176 -6.84 -3.36 12.39
C PRO A 176 -6.41 -2.62 13.66
N ASP A 177 -7.12 -2.85 14.75
CA ASP A 177 -6.75 -2.34 16.08
C ASP A 177 -5.72 -3.29 16.70
N PHE A 178 -4.45 -2.97 16.56
CA PHE A 178 -3.36 -3.82 17.04
C PHE A 178 -3.36 -3.99 18.56
N SER A 179 -3.95 -3.06 19.32
CA SER A 179 -4.04 -3.16 20.77
C SER A 179 -4.97 -4.26 21.26
N LYS A 180 -5.87 -4.74 20.39
CA LYS A 180 -6.82 -5.83 20.68
C LYS A 180 -6.30 -7.21 20.31
N ILE A 181 -5.10 -7.32 19.73
CA ILE A 181 -4.52 -8.60 19.29
C ILE A 181 -3.58 -9.13 20.36
N ASN A 182 -3.91 -10.28 20.94
CA ASN A 182 -3.07 -11.01 21.88
C ASN A 182 -2.09 -11.91 21.12
N LEU A 183 -1.09 -11.31 20.48
CA LEU A 183 -0.15 -12.03 19.62
C LEU A 183 0.81 -12.87 20.48
N PRO A 184 0.86 -14.23 20.34
CA PRO A 184 1.84 -15.04 21.03
C PRO A 184 3.26 -14.69 20.62
N PHE A 185 4.23 -14.86 21.52
CA PHE A 185 5.63 -14.55 21.26
C PHE A 185 6.22 -15.31 20.07
N SER A 186 5.73 -16.53 19.82
CA SER A 186 6.14 -17.39 18.70
C SER A 186 5.49 -17.02 17.38
N THR A 187 4.48 -16.15 17.39
CA THR A 187 3.72 -15.74 16.20
C THR A 187 4.24 -14.39 15.68
N GLY A 188 4.49 -14.30 14.37
CA GLY A 188 4.82 -13.04 13.73
C GLY A 188 3.58 -12.30 13.20
N LEU A 189 3.70 -11.01 12.96
CA LEU A 189 2.67 -10.21 12.33
C LEU A 189 3.24 -9.52 11.08
N ILE A 190 2.57 -9.66 9.93
CA ILE A 190 2.88 -8.92 8.71
C ILE A 190 1.70 -7.99 8.40
N TYR A 191 1.96 -6.70 8.31
CA TYR A 191 0.97 -5.71 7.89
C TYR A 191 1.39 -5.07 6.57
N ASP A 192 0.63 -5.36 5.51
CA ASP A 192 0.76 -4.66 4.23
C ASP A 192 0.02 -3.34 4.29
N ALA A 193 0.79 -2.28 4.49
CA ALA A 193 0.32 -0.92 4.56
C ALA A 193 0.29 -0.21 3.20
N SER A 194 0.31 -0.93 2.08
CA SER A 194 0.29 -0.30 0.74
C SER A 194 -0.83 0.74 0.60
N GLN A 195 -1.97 0.53 1.26
CA GLN A 195 -3.08 1.50 1.28
C GLN A 195 -2.90 2.62 2.31
N THR A 196 -2.14 2.39 3.37
CA THR A 196 -2.14 3.23 4.57
C THR A 196 -0.78 3.80 4.93
N LEU A 197 0.26 3.55 4.11
CA LEU A 197 1.64 3.89 4.43
C LEU A 197 1.84 5.39 4.73
N GLY A 198 1.26 6.28 3.91
CA GLY A 198 1.31 7.72 4.15
C GLY A 198 0.56 8.15 5.42
N LEU A 199 -0.55 7.47 5.73
CA LEU A 199 -1.35 7.76 6.94
C LEU A 199 -0.62 7.36 8.22
N ILE A 200 0.11 6.23 8.19
CA ILE A 200 0.96 5.79 9.30
C ILE A 200 2.13 6.76 9.49
N ALA A 201 2.82 7.16 8.42
CA ALA A 201 3.89 8.15 8.48
C ALA A 201 3.44 9.51 9.02
N ALA A 202 2.15 9.84 8.87
CA ALA A 202 1.54 11.06 9.42
C ALA A 202 0.98 10.88 10.84
N ASN A 203 1.16 9.73 11.48
CA ASN A 203 0.59 9.37 12.79
C ASN A 203 -0.95 9.51 12.84
N LEU A 204 -1.63 9.29 11.72
CA LEU A 204 -3.11 9.25 11.65
C LEU A 204 -3.65 7.83 11.80
N LEU A 205 -2.82 6.83 11.56
CA LEU A 205 -3.08 5.42 11.80
C LEU A 205 -1.95 4.82 12.62
N ASP A 206 -2.25 3.73 13.29
CA ASP A 206 -1.35 3.07 14.20
C ASP A 206 -0.26 2.27 13.47
N ASN A 207 0.88 2.07 14.13
CA ASN A 207 2.03 1.37 13.57
C ASN A 207 2.26 0.04 14.30
N PRO A 208 2.13 -1.13 13.63
CA PRO A 208 2.34 -2.42 14.27
C PRO A 208 3.74 -2.63 14.85
N LEU A 209 4.75 -1.92 14.33
CA LEU A 209 6.12 -1.97 14.86
C LEU A 209 6.24 -1.44 16.30
N CYS A 210 5.28 -0.60 16.73
CA CYS A 210 5.22 -0.09 18.10
C CYS A 210 4.55 -1.06 19.08
N HIS A 211 3.82 -2.08 18.58
CA HIS A 211 3.08 -3.04 19.39
C HIS A 211 3.81 -4.38 19.55
N PHE A 212 4.49 -4.85 18.49
CA PHE A 212 5.01 -6.20 18.45
C PHE A 212 6.45 -6.25 17.95
N ASN A 213 7.35 -6.86 18.73
CA ASN A 213 8.74 -7.07 18.32
C ASN A 213 8.88 -7.99 17.11
N ASN A 214 7.92 -8.94 16.93
CA ASN A 214 7.87 -9.89 15.83
C ASN A 214 6.99 -9.38 14.69
N SER A 215 6.99 -8.08 14.41
CA SER A 215 6.17 -7.51 13.34
C SER A 215 7.00 -7.00 12.17
N LEU A 216 6.35 -6.98 11.01
CA LEU A 216 6.84 -6.39 9.78
C LEU A 216 5.77 -5.45 9.23
N LEU A 217 6.20 -4.24 8.88
CA LEU A 217 5.43 -3.25 8.15
C LEU A 217 5.97 -3.19 6.73
N ILE A 218 5.12 -3.47 5.75
CA ILE A 218 5.51 -3.41 4.33
C ILE A 218 4.55 -2.54 3.54
N GLY A 219 4.94 -2.16 2.34
CA GLY A 219 4.00 -1.51 1.44
C GLY A 219 4.57 -1.12 0.09
N GLY A 220 3.67 -1.00 -0.88
CA GLY A 220 3.90 -0.27 -2.11
C GLY A 220 3.82 1.25 -1.86
N THR A 221 4.71 2.00 -2.45
CA THR A 221 4.96 3.40 -2.10
C THR A 221 4.24 4.42 -2.99
N HIS A 222 3.21 3.98 -3.73
CA HIS A 222 2.55 4.79 -4.78
C HIS A 222 1.02 4.93 -4.58
N LYS A 223 0.56 4.98 -3.31
CA LYS A 223 -0.86 5.19 -2.97
C LYS A 223 -1.00 6.36 -1.99
N THR A 224 -1.32 6.12 -0.71
CA THR A 224 -1.36 7.22 0.28
C THR A 224 0.02 7.86 0.52
N LEU A 225 1.11 7.10 0.43
CA LEU A 225 2.42 7.69 0.24
C LEU A 225 2.56 8.05 -1.24
N PRO A 226 2.66 9.36 -1.62
CA PRO A 226 2.69 9.78 -3.02
C PRO A 226 4.11 9.65 -3.62
N GLY A 227 4.63 8.42 -3.61
CA GLY A 227 5.94 8.07 -4.14
C GLY A 227 5.88 7.31 -5.47
N PRO A 228 7.03 6.87 -5.98
CA PRO A 228 7.13 6.05 -7.18
C PRO A 228 6.59 4.64 -6.92
N THR A 229 6.42 3.85 -7.99
CA THR A 229 6.21 2.42 -7.84
C THR A 229 7.48 1.77 -7.32
N CYS A 230 7.49 1.47 -6.04
CA CYS A 230 8.57 0.83 -5.30
C CYS A 230 7.95 0.02 -4.15
N GLY A 231 8.74 -0.79 -3.46
CA GLY A 231 8.34 -1.46 -2.25
C GLY A 231 9.26 -1.11 -1.09
N ILE A 232 8.75 -1.26 0.12
CA ILE A 232 9.51 -1.04 1.34
C ILE A 232 9.17 -2.11 2.37
N ILE A 233 10.19 -2.62 3.06
CA ILE A 233 10.08 -3.58 4.17
C ILE A 233 10.70 -2.95 5.40
N MET A 234 9.97 -2.98 6.51
CA MET A 234 10.41 -2.42 7.79
C MET A 234 10.15 -3.41 8.91
N THR A 235 11.10 -3.52 9.86
CA THR A 235 10.97 -4.38 11.04
C THR A 235 11.91 -3.94 12.15
N ASN A 236 11.58 -4.34 13.39
CA ASN A 236 12.46 -4.19 14.55
C ASN A 236 13.17 -5.51 14.92
N ASN A 237 12.94 -6.58 14.17
CA ASN A 237 13.45 -7.93 14.43
C ASN A 237 14.77 -8.19 13.69
N ASP A 238 15.83 -8.48 14.45
CA ASP A 238 17.18 -8.71 13.94
C ASP A 238 17.32 -9.98 13.08
N ASP A 239 16.52 -11.01 13.36
CA ASP A 239 16.59 -12.27 12.63
C ASP A 239 15.80 -12.22 11.33
N TYR A 240 14.68 -11.51 11.31
CA TYR A 240 13.90 -11.33 10.08
C TYR A 240 14.70 -10.57 9.03
N ILE A 241 15.34 -9.46 9.39
CA ILE A 241 16.07 -8.66 8.40
C ILE A 241 17.22 -9.42 7.75
N LYS A 242 17.91 -10.30 8.49
CA LYS A 242 18.99 -11.12 7.94
C LYS A 242 18.49 -12.14 6.91
N LYS A 243 17.38 -12.81 7.22
CA LYS A 243 16.74 -13.77 6.30
C LYS A 243 16.21 -13.07 5.05
N ILE A 244 15.60 -11.90 5.21
CA ILE A 244 15.06 -11.08 4.14
C ILE A 244 16.17 -10.60 3.21
N ASP A 245 17.28 -10.08 3.76
CA ASP A 245 18.44 -9.63 2.98
C ASP A 245 19.00 -10.73 2.07
N PHE A 246 19.07 -11.97 2.57
CA PHE A 246 19.53 -13.12 1.80
C PHE A 246 18.59 -13.49 0.64
N ILE A 247 17.28 -13.38 0.86
CA ILE A 247 16.29 -13.66 -0.21
C ILE A 247 16.24 -12.52 -1.23
N ILE A 248 16.38 -11.27 -0.80
CA ILE A 248 16.42 -10.15 -1.73
C ILE A 248 17.63 -10.30 -2.66
N SER A 249 18.83 -10.36 -2.12
CA SER A 249 20.05 -10.48 -2.91
C SER A 249 20.95 -11.60 -2.35
N PRO A 250 21.37 -12.55 -3.17
CA PRO A 250 21.32 -12.59 -4.64
C PRO A 250 20.12 -13.33 -5.25
N THR A 251 19.14 -13.78 -4.43
CA THR A 251 18.16 -14.78 -4.89
C THR A 251 17.13 -14.17 -5.86
N LEU A 252 16.48 -13.09 -5.50
CA LEU A 252 15.38 -12.51 -6.29
C LEU A 252 15.79 -11.25 -7.04
N LEU A 253 16.69 -10.44 -6.51
CA LEU A 253 17.13 -9.19 -7.12
C LEU A 253 18.64 -9.20 -7.32
N ARG A 254 19.09 -9.11 -8.58
CA ARG A 254 20.50 -8.97 -8.95
C ARG A 254 20.88 -7.53 -9.22
N ASN A 255 19.91 -6.71 -9.61
CA ASN A 255 20.04 -5.27 -9.77
C ASN A 255 18.84 -4.59 -9.13
N ILE A 256 19.08 -3.54 -8.38
CA ILE A 256 18.03 -2.70 -7.81
C ILE A 256 17.70 -1.55 -8.77
N GLN A 257 16.69 -0.76 -8.45
CA GLN A 257 16.27 0.41 -9.26
C GLN A 257 16.61 1.71 -8.54
N PRO A 258 17.86 2.21 -8.65
CA PRO A 258 18.30 3.35 -7.86
C PRO A 258 17.54 4.64 -8.11
N ASN A 259 17.06 4.88 -9.33
CA ASN A 259 16.21 6.01 -9.67
C ASN A 259 14.85 5.99 -8.94
N ASN A 260 14.22 4.82 -8.82
CA ASN A 260 13.00 4.66 -8.05
C ASN A 260 13.26 4.88 -6.55
N ILE A 261 14.41 4.42 -6.05
CA ILE A 261 14.81 4.67 -4.65
C ILE A 261 15.10 6.15 -4.42
N ALA A 262 15.70 6.85 -5.38
CA ALA A 262 15.90 8.31 -5.31
C ALA A 262 14.56 9.05 -5.27
N ALA A 263 13.60 8.66 -6.10
CA ALA A 263 12.26 9.22 -6.08
C ALA A 263 11.51 8.88 -4.78
N LEU A 264 11.70 7.67 -4.23
CA LEU A 264 11.16 7.30 -2.92
C LEU A 264 11.76 8.16 -1.80
N CYS A 265 13.07 8.37 -1.82
CA CYS A 265 13.74 9.25 -0.86
C CYS A 265 13.15 10.67 -0.87
N LEU A 266 12.92 11.24 -2.06
CA LEU A 266 12.28 12.56 -2.20
C LEU A 266 10.83 12.54 -1.70
N ALA A 267 10.06 11.47 -1.97
CA ALA A 267 8.70 11.32 -1.46
C ALA A 267 8.63 11.24 0.08
N LEU A 268 9.60 10.56 0.69
CA LEU A 268 9.70 10.48 2.16
C LEU A 268 10.10 11.82 2.78
N ILE A 269 10.98 12.59 2.14
CA ILE A 269 11.31 13.96 2.56
C ILE A 269 10.05 14.84 2.50
N GLU A 270 9.31 14.81 1.40
CA GLU A 270 8.06 15.56 1.24
C GLU A 270 7.00 15.11 2.26
N GLN A 271 6.91 13.80 2.55
CA GLN A 271 6.03 13.27 3.59
C GLN A 271 6.42 13.77 4.98
N ALA A 272 7.72 13.87 5.30
CA ALA A 272 8.20 14.41 6.56
C ALA A 272 7.84 15.89 6.75
N GLU A 273 7.90 16.68 5.70
CA GLU A 273 7.67 18.13 5.75
C GLU A 273 6.18 18.49 5.77
N VAL A 274 5.38 17.88 4.89
CA VAL A 274 3.98 18.29 4.68
C VAL A 274 2.96 17.16 4.84
N GLY A 275 3.43 15.94 5.08
CA GLY A 275 2.61 14.73 5.07
C GLY A 275 1.44 14.79 6.05
N VAL A 276 1.60 15.30 7.26
CA VAL A 276 0.51 15.40 8.24
C VAL A 276 -0.66 16.22 7.69
N LYS A 277 -0.39 17.35 7.06
CA LYS A 277 -1.44 18.21 6.47
C LYS A 277 -2.08 17.53 5.26
N TYR A 278 -1.28 16.90 4.41
CA TYR A 278 -1.72 16.20 3.22
C TYR A 278 -2.62 15.01 3.57
N GLN A 279 -2.20 14.15 4.47
CA GLN A 279 -2.94 12.96 4.87
C GLN A 279 -4.23 13.30 5.62
N LYS A 280 -4.24 14.33 6.48
CA LYS A 280 -5.47 14.84 7.10
C LYS A 280 -6.46 15.30 6.05
N ALA A 281 -6.01 16.02 5.02
CA ALA A 281 -6.88 16.46 3.94
C ALA A 281 -7.49 15.28 3.17
N ILE A 282 -6.71 14.21 2.91
CA ILE A 282 -7.21 12.99 2.26
C ILE A 282 -8.38 12.38 3.04
N VAL A 283 -8.21 12.13 4.34
CA VAL A 283 -9.24 11.52 5.18
C VAL A 283 -10.46 12.43 5.32
N THR A 284 -10.24 13.75 5.49
CA THR A 284 -11.31 14.74 5.57
C THR A 284 -12.13 14.76 4.29
N ASN A 285 -11.48 14.82 3.12
CA ASN A 285 -12.15 14.82 1.82
C ASN A 285 -12.96 13.53 1.57
N ALA A 286 -12.43 12.37 1.97
CA ALA A 286 -13.15 11.12 1.88
C ALA A 286 -14.46 11.18 2.68
N ASN A 287 -14.43 11.66 3.93
CA ASN A 287 -15.63 11.77 4.77
C ASN A 287 -16.61 12.82 4.24
N ILE A 288 -16.12 14.00 3.76
CA ILE A 288 -16.97 15.01 3.11
C ILE A 288 -17.70 14.41 1.90
N LEU A 289 -17.01 13.66 1.06
CA LEU A 289 -17.62 12.99 -0.08
C LEU A 289 -18.65 11.96 0.37
N GLY A 290 -18.36 11.16 1.42
CA GLY A 290 -19.30 10.22 2.01
C GLY A 290 -20.60 10.91 2.46
N HIS A 291 -20.50 12.00 3.19
CA HIS A 291 -21.66 12.82 3.59
C HIS A 291 -22.45 13.36 2.40
N LYS A 292 -21.72 13.84 1.37
CA LYS A 292 -22.36 14.38 0.17
C LYS A 292 -23.12 13.30 -0.61
N LEU A 293 -22.50 12.14 -0.82
CA LEU A 293 -23.15 11.00 -1.48
C LEU A 293 -24.41 10.55 -0.72
N THR A 294 -24.33 10.44 0.61
CA THR A 294 -25.48 10.09 1.46
C THR A 294 -26.58 11.14 1.36
N SER A 295 -26.27 12.43 1.25
CA SER A 295 -27.28 13.48 1.07
C SER A 295 -28.03 13.38 -0.27
N TYR A 296 -27.49 12.67 -1.26
CA TYR A 296 -28.17 12.33 -2.51
C TYR A 296 -28.86 10.97 -2.47
N GLY A 297 -29.00 10.34 -1.30
CA GLY A 297 -29.66 9.04 -1.15
C GLY A 297 -28.80 7.85 -1.57
N ILE A 298 -27.47 8.04 -1.72
CA ILE A 298 -26.55 6.96 -2.05
C ILE A 298 -26.13 6.25 -0.77
N ASP A 299 -26.20 4.92 -0.77
CA ASP A 299 -25.79 4.10 0.37
C ASP A 299 -24.26 4.01 0.44
N VAL A 300 -23.70 4.61 1.50
CA VAL A 300 -22.26 4.60 1.79
C VAL A 300 -22.05 3.92 3.14
N VAL A 301 -21.17 2.92 3.18
CA VAL A 301 -20.83 2.21 4.42
C VAL A 301 -20.28 3.19 5.45
N LYS A 302 -20.77 3.10 6.69
CA LYS A 302 -20.34 3.91 7.82
C LYS A 302 -19.61 3.05 8.84
N LEU A 303 -18.52 3.58 9.39
CA LEU A 303 -17.85 2.98 10.55
C LEU A 303 -18.63 3.26 11.85
N ASN A 304 -19.25 4.45 11.92
CA ASN A 304 -20.10 4.89 13.02
C ASN A 304 -21.02 6.02 12.56
N ASN A 305 -21.74 6.66 13.47
CA ASN A 305 -22.69 7.73 13.13
C ASN A 305 -22.04 8.97 12.50
N GLU A 306 -20.74 9.19 12.70
CA GLU A 306 -20.03 10.39 12.27
C GLU A 306 -19.06 10.15 11.11
N LEU A 307 -18.46 8.94 11.04
CA LEU A 307 -17.36 8.63 10.11
C LEU A 307 -17.72 7.51 9.14
N PHE A 308 -17.39 7.72 7.89
CA PHE A 308 -17.43 6.69 6.84
C PHE A 308 -16.12 5.91 6.79
N THR A 309 -14.99 6.60 7.01
CA THR A 309 -13.67 5.99 6.86
C THR A 309 -12.63 6.67 7.74
N LYS A 310 -11.63 5.90 8.18
CA LYS A 310 -10.36 6.40 8.76
C LYS A 310 -9.23 6.42 7.72
N THR A 311 -9.53 6.02 6.49
CA THR A 311 -8.56 5.95 5.39
C THR A 311 -8.93 6.91 4.26
N HIS A 312 -8.40 6.67 3.08
CA HIS A 312 -8.70 7.39 1.84
C HIS A 312 -9.84 6.76 1.04
N GLN A 313 -10.36 5.60 1.46
CA GLN A 313 -11.34 4.82 0.71
C GLN A 313 -12.75 4.99 1.28
N LEU A 314 -13.74 4.98 0.38
CA LEU A 314 -15.16 4.86 0.69
C LEU A 314 -15.73 3.61 0.05
N PHE A 315 -16.64 2.95 0.75
CA PHE A 315 -17.40 1.83 0.22
C PHE A 315 -18.82 2.29 -0.11
N VAL A 316 -19.13 2.30 -1.40
CA VAL A 316 -20.45 2.68 -1.91
C VAL A 316 -21.13 1.44 -2.48
N CYS A 317 -22.31 1.11 -1.99
CA CYS A 317 -23.00 -0.13 -2.28
C CYS A 317 -24.13 0.06 -3.28
N PHE A 318 -24.08 -0.67 -4.39
CA PHE A 318 -25.14 -0.72 -5.39
C PHE A 318 -25.40 -2.17 -5.81
N ASP A 319 -26.56 -2.44 -6.43
CA ASP A 319 -26.77 -3.66 -7.17
C ASP A 319 -25.86 -3.72 -8.41
N GLU A 320 -25.73 -4.90 -9.01
CA GLU A 320 -24.86 -5.12 -10.16
C GLU A 320 -25.24 -4.27 -11.37
N HIS A 321 -26.54 -4.14 -11.67
CA HIS A 321 -27.03 -3.36 -12.81
C HIS A 321 -26.69 -1.89 -12.64
N THR A 322 -27.02 -1.31 -11.50
CA THR A 322 -26.72 0.10 -11.16
C THR A 322 -25.21 0.37 -11.19
N THR A 323 -24.40 -0.56 -10.66
CA THR A 323 -22.93 -0.41 -10.70
C THR A 323 -22.39 -0.39 -12.13
N ASN A 324 -22.89 -1.25 -13.01
CA ASN A 324 -22.48 -1.25 -14.42
C ASN A 324 -22.84 0.08 -15.09
N LEU A 325 -24.05 0.61 -14.87
CA LEU A 325 -24.49 1.90 -15.39
C LEU A 325 -23.60 3.06 -14.87
N ILE A 326 -23.28 3.07 -13.57
CA ILE A 326 -22.41 4.09 -12.98
C ILE A 326 -21.01 4.01 -13.60
N TYR A 327 -20.48 2.81 -13.76
CA TYR A 327 -19.15 2.62 -14.35
C TYR A 327 -19.10 3.10 -15.81
N GLU A 328 -20.10 2.77 -16.64
CA GLU A 328 -20.20 3.26 -18.01
C GLU A 328 -20.32 4.79 -18.08
N ARG A 329 -21.10 5.39 -17.18
CA ARG A 329 -21.21 6.86 -17.07
C ARG A 329 -19.89 7.47 -16.61
N ALA A 330 -19.21 6.87 -15.65
CA ALA A 330 -17.91 7.32 -15.20
C ALA A 330 -16.87 7.36 -16.33
N ILE A 331 -16.84 6.33 -17.19
CA ILE A 331 -16.00 6.33 -18.40
C ILE A 331 -16.35 7.51 -19.30
N LYS A 332 -17.62 7.78 -19.55
CA LYS A 332 -18.08 8.88 -20.41
C LYS A 332 -17.66 10.25 -19.90
N TYR A 333 -17.55 10.43 -18.59
CA TYR A 333 -17.22 11.70 -17.96
C TYR A 333 -15.77 11.74 -17.43
N ASN A 334 -14.91 10.83 -17.85
CA ASN A 334 -13.52 10.71 -17.40
C ASN A 334 -13.38 10.67 -15.88
N ILE A 335 -14.32 10.02 -15.17
CA ILE A 335 -14.22 9.78 -13.74
C ILE A 335 -13.54 8.42 -13.52
N THR A 336 -12.30 8.42 -13.00
CA THR A 336 -11.61 7.16 -12.73
C THR A 336 -12.07 6.59 -11.41
N LEU A 337 -12.52 5.35 -11.40
CA LEU A 337 -12.91 4.62 -10.20
C LEU A 337 -12.58 3.13 -10.31
N ASN A 338 -12.47 2.49 -9.14
CA ASN A 338 -12.34 1.05 -9.05
C ASN A 338 -13.73 0.39 -8.93
N LYS A 339 -14.05 -0.47 -9.89
CA LYS A 339 -15.18 -1.36 -9.83
C LYS A 339 -14.73 -2.70 -9.23
N ARG A 340 -15.38 -3.13 -8.17
CA ARG A 340 -15.19 -4.45 -7.56
C ARG A 340 -16.44 -5.29 -7.75
N ILE A 341 -16.36 -6.35 -8.58
CA ILE A 341 -17.35 -7.40 -8.67
C ILE A 341 -16.89 -8.49 -7.71
N SER A 342 -17.20 -8.36 -6.44
CA SER A 342 -16.92 -9.43 -5.50
C SER A 342 -17.97 -9.42 -4.39
N LYS A 343 -18.22 -10.58 -3.83
CA LYS A 343 -18.93 -10.75 -2.57
C LYS A 343 -18.07 -10.20 -1.41
N LEU A 344 -17.55 -8.99 -1.56
CA LEU A 344 -16.86 -8.31 -0.48
C LEU A 344 -17.87 -8.12 0.65
N TYR A 345 -17.49 -8.57 1.84
CA TYR A 345 -18.30 -8.44 3.05
C TYR A 345 -19.67 -9.15 3.00
N THR A 346 -19.81 -10.18 2.17
CA THR A 346 -21.03 -11.02 2.09
C THR A 346 -20.81 -12.41 2.67
N GLY A 347 -20.11 -12.53 3.78
CA GLY A 347 -20.02 -13.78 4.54
C GLY A 347 -21.30 -14.17 5.26
N ILE A 348 -22.37 -13.38 5.14
CA ILE A 348 -23.69 -13.67 5.69
C ILE A 348 -24.59 -14.11 4.55
N GLU A 349 -25.10 -15.33 4.59
CA GLU A 349 -26.43 -15.64 4.04
C GLU A 349 -27.41 -14.71 4.78
N LEU A 350 -27.60 -13.50 4.27
CA LEU A 350 -28.71 -12.67 4.68
C LEU A 350 -29.97 -13.36 4.22
N ILE A 351 -30.50 -14.18 5.12
CA ILE A 351 -31.91 -14.53 5.12
C ILE A 351 -32.67 -13.22 5.14
N THR A 352 -33.39 -12.97 4.05
CA THR A 352 -34.34 -11.88 3.87
C THR A 352 -33.78 -10.48 3.67
N PHE A 353 -33.51 -10.13 2.44
CA PHE A 353 -34.15 -9.08 1.61
C PHE A 353 -33.48 -9.09 0.24
N SER A 354 -34.25 -9.50 -0.78
CA SER A 354 -34.00 -9.44 -2.22
C SER A 354 -32.55 -9.52 -2.70
N SER A 355 -32.18 -10.67 -3.21
CA SER A 355 -31.10 -11.00 -4.16
C SER A 355 -30.39 -9.78 -4.78
N GLY A 356 -29.39 -9.25 -4.12
CA GLY A 356 -28.55 -8.20 -4.69
C GLY A 356 -27.10 -8.40 -4.27
N LEU A 357 -26.24 -8.80 -5.21
CA LEU A 357 -24.79 -8.62 -5.06
C LEU A 357 -24.54 -7.14 -4.77
N LYS A 358 -24.09 -6.80 -3.56
CA LYS A 358 -23.62 -5.44 -3.27
C LYS A 358 -22.25 -5.26 -3.91
N LEU A 359 -22.16 -4.38 -4.87
CA LEU A 359 -20.93 -3.97 -5.51
C LEU A 359 -20.36 -2.74 -4.82
N ILE A 360 -19.04 -2.73 -4.58
CA ILE A 360 -18.37 -1.65 -3.89
C ILE A 360 -17.61 -0.81 -4.92
N ILE A 361 -17.91 0.50 -4.97
CA ILE A 361 -17.11 1.48 -5.69
C ILE A 361 -16.17 2.13 -4.68
N LEU A 362 -14.87 1.97 -4.90
CA LEU A 362 -13.83 2.63 -4.12
C LEU A 362 -13.56 4.02 -4.70
N LEU A 363 -13.74 5.04 -3.88
CA LEU A 363 -13.50 6.43 -4.24
C LEU A 363 -12.31 6.96 -3.45
N ILE A 364 -11.39 7.66 -4.11
CA ILE A 364 -10.38 8.48 -3.46
C ILE A 364 -10.78 9.95 -3.53
N CYS A 365 -10.53 10.66 -2.44
CA CYS A 365 -10.52 12.11 -2.43
C CYS A 365 -9.08 12.62 -2.32
N LEU A 366 -8.40 12.76 -3.45
CA LEU A 366 -7.17 13.54 -3.49
C LEU A 366 -7.52 15.03 -3.36
N PRO A 367 -6.75 15.82 -2.60
CA PRO A 367 -6.96 17.25 -2.54
C PRO A 367 -6.63 17.87 -3.91
N SER A 368 -7.67 18.27 -4.65
CA SER A 368 -7.57 18.91 -5.97
C SER A 368 -6.85 20.26 -6.00
N SER A 369 -6.40 20.76 -4.85
CA SER A 369 -5.80 22.09 -4.70
C SER A 369 -4.44 22.13 -4.01
N PHE A 370 -3.81 20.99 -3.74
CA PHE A 370 -2.40 20.97 -3.35
C PHE A 370 -1.52 21.05 -4.60
N HIS A 371 -1.46 22.21 -5.25
CA HIS A 371 -0.27 22.60 -5.94
C HIS A 371 0.81 22.76 -4.86
N PHE A 372 1.72 21.80 -4.78
CA PHE A 372 2.96 22.00 -4.07
C PHE A 372 3.72 23.12 -4.77
N THR A 373 3.37 24.36 -4.46
CA THR A 373 4.31 25.44 -4.62
C THR A 373 5.35 25.21 -3.54
N SER A 374 6.35 24.40 -3.89
CA SER A 374 7.56 24.30 -3.09
C SER A 374 8.10 25.70 -2.92
N GLY A 375 7.89 26.33 -1.76
CA GLY A 375 8.59 27.53 -1.37
C GLY A 375 10.11 27.31 -1.21
N ILE A 376 10.59 26.14 -1.60
CA ILE A 376 12.01 25.79 -1.71
C ILE A 376 12.40 26.02 -3.17
N SER A 377 12.70 27.26 -3.51
CA SER A 377 13.42 27.57 -4.73
C SER A 377 14.85 27.04 -4.60
N TYR A 378 15.07 25.81 -5.00
CA TYR A 378 16.44 25.35 -5.26
C TYR A 378 16.95 26.01 -6.53
N THR A 379 17.48 27.24 -6.40
CA THR A 379 18.36 27.87 -7.40
C THR A 379 19.77 27.29 -7.23
N GLY A 380 19.92 26.01 -7.34
CA GLY A 380 21.21 25.36 -7.48
C GLY A 380 21.54 25.15 -8.95
N LYS A 381 22.15 26.13 -9.59
CA LYS A 381 22.85 25.91 -10.86
C LYS A 381 24.00 24.95 -10.59
N TYR A 382 23.82 23.67 -10.97
CA TYR A 382 24.98 22.80 -11.16
C TYR A 382 25.72 23.26 -12.43
N LYS A 383 26.94 23.77 -12.21
CA LYS A 383 27.97 23.83 -13.23
C LYS A 383 28.70 22.52 -13.31
#